data_dab8a2688292bfc90ebc2f89d588761d
#
_entry.id   dab8a2688292bfc90ebc2f89d588761d
#
_cell.length_a   1.000
_cell.length_b   1.000
_cell.length_c   1.000
_cell.angle_alpha   90.00
_cell.angle_beta   90.00
_cell.angle_gamma   90.00
#
_symmetry.space_group_name_H-M   'P 1'
#
loop_
_entity.id
_entity.type
_entity.pdbx_description
1 polymer ?
#
loop_
_entity_poly.entity_id
_entity_poly.type
_entity_poly.pdbx_seq_one_letter_code
_entity_poly.pdbx_strand_id
1 'polypeptide(L)'
;MHNQRVPCQYPTQYYTSDYAPDKLNKGAFREMDFIKEKLGVEVQFGKYSFMVYNICAKMTIFNKLGYIDTGIEIVPVKKFVEQMSTGVSYFEQFIWDLEQRGVADIDIPVLILGIDR
;
A
#
# COMPACT_ATOMS: atom_id res chain seq x y z
N MET A 1 -15.21 11.14 3.39
CA MET A 1 -14.07 10.21 3.32
C MET A 1 -14.61 8.79 3.44
N HIS A 2 -14.21 7.91 2.57
CA HIS A 2 -14.72 6.54 2.51
C HIS A 2 -13.62 5.61 2.00
N ASN A 3 -13.80 4.31 2.22
CA ASN A 3 -12.92 3.32 1.62
C ASN A 3 -13.30 3.10 0.16
N GLN A 4 -12.39 2.58 -0.64
CA GLN A 4 -12.60 2.30 -2.05
C GLN A 4 -12.00 0.95 -2.39
N ARG A 5 -12.81 0.11 -3.06
CA ARG A 5 -12.37 -1.19 -3.55
C ARG A 5 -12.31 -1.20 -5.06
N VAL A 6 -11.31 -1.89 -5.60
CA VAL A 6 -11.22 -2.16 -7.03
C VAL A 6 -11.03 -3.66 -7.23
N PRO A 7 -11.75 -4.28 -8.16
CA PRO A 7 -11.59 -5.71 -8.40
C PRO A 7 -10.26 -5.99 -9.10
N CYS A 8 -9.67 -7.13 -8.78
CA CYS A 8 -8.48 -7.60 -9.45
C CYS A 8 -8.87 -8.38 -10.72
N GLN A 9 -8.10 -8.16 -11.78
CA GLN A 9 -8.25 -8.93 -13.01
C GLN A 9 -6.88 -9.52 -13.34
N TYR A 10 -6.75 -10.84 -13.15
CA TYR A 10 -5.47 -11.48 -13.34
C TYR A 10 -5.23 -11.80 -14.82
N PRO A 11 -4.05 -11.49 -15.35
CA PRO A 11 -3.74 -11.78 -16.75
C PRO A 11 -3.61 -13.29 -16.96
N THR A 12 -3.97 -13.74 -18.17
CA THR A 12 -3.89 -15.15 -18.54
C THR A 12 -2.72 -15.46 -19.47
N GLN A 13 -2.11 -14.44 -20.05
CA GLN A 13 -1.08 -14.62 -21.09
C GLN A 13 0.22 -15.25 -20.58
N TYR A 14 0.41 -15.30 -19.27
CA TYR A 14 1.64 -15.85 -18.69
C TYR A 14 1.60 -17.33 -18.44
N TYR A 15 0.47 -17.97 -18.64
CA TYR A 15 0.31 -19.40 -18.37
C TYR A 15 0.64 -20.23 -19.60
N THR A 16 1.27 -21.39 -19.38
CA THR A 16 1.68 -22.29 -20.45
C THR A 16 0.64 -23.38 -20.74
N SER A 17 -0.50 -23.36 -20.04
CA SER A 17 -1.57 -24.33 -20.21
C SER A 17 -2.92 -23.61 -20.22
N ASP A 18 -4.01 -24.36 -20.33
CA ASP A 18 -5.36 -23.80 -20.31
C ASP A 18 -5.83 -23.36 -18.92
N TYR A 19 -4.90 -23.19 -18.02
CA TYR A 19 -5.22 -22.72 -16.67
C TYR A 19 -5.91 -21.35 -16.72
N ALA A 20 -7.06 -21.24 -16.05
CA ALA A 20 -7.86 -20.02 -16.04
C ALA A 20 -7.87 -19.44 -14.63
N PRO A 21 -7.17 -18.31 -14.40
CA PRO A 21 -7.14 -17.68 -13.07
C PRO A 21 -8.46 -17.02 -12.68
N ASP A 22 -9.43 -16.92 -13.59
CA ASP A 22 -10.73 -16.31 -13.28
C ASP A 22 -11.40 -16.94 -12.06
N LYS A 23 -11.21 -18.24 -11.88
CA LYS A 23 -11.76 -18.95 -10.73
C LYS A 23 -11.06 -18.58 -9.44
N LEU A 24 -9.80 -18.12 -9.54
CA LEU A 24 -9.00 -17.75 -8.38
C LEU A 24 -9.18 -16.29 -7.99
N ASN A 25 -9.52 -15.43 -8.95
CA ASN A 25 -9.67 -14.01 -8.66
C ASN A 25 -11.11 -13.59 -8.34
N LYS A 26 -12.05 -14.54 -8.32
CA LYS A 26 -13.43 -14.23 -7.98
C LYS A 26 -13.50 -13.67 -6.57
N GLY A 27 -13.94 -12.41 -6.45
CA GLY A 27 -13.98 -11.71 -5.18
C GLY A 27 -12.66 -11.07 -4.77
N ALA A 28 -11.59 -11.26 -5.54
CA ALA A 28 -10.31 -10.59 -5.24
C ALA A 28 -10.41 -9.09 -5.54
N PHE A 29 -9.88 -8.28 -4.63
CA PHE A 29 -9.92 -6.83 -4.78
C PHE A 29 -8.74 -6.19 -4.05
N ARG A 30 -8.53 -4.91 -4.34
CA ARG A 30 -7.64 -4.04 -3.56
C ARG A 30 -8.49 -2.94 -2.94
N GLU A 31 -8.15 -2.56 -1.72
CA GLU A 31 -8.94 -1.57 -0.98
C GLU A 31 -8.03 -0.49 -0.41
N MET A 32 -8.43 0.76 -0.63
CA MET A 32 -7.83 1.92 0.00
C MET A 32 -8.66 2.27 1.23
N ASP A 33 -7.99 2.49 2.38
CA ASP A 33 -8.69 2.73 3.64
C ASP A 33 -9.60 3.96 3.56
N PHE A 34 -9.08 5.08 3.06
CA PHE A 34 -9.85 6.30 2.94
C PHE A 34 -9.48 7.05 1.67
N ILE A 35 -10.49 7.60 0.98
CA ILE A 35 -10.28 8.48 -0.16
C ILE A 35 -11.18 9.70 -0.01
N LYS A 36 -10.61 10.89 -0.24
CA LYS A 36 -11.35 12.13 -0.31
C LYS A 36 -10.63 13.10 -1.25
N GLU A 37 -11.36 13.60 -2.26
CA GLU A 37 -10.86 14.63 -3.17
C GLU A 37 -9.50 14.29 -3.77
N LYS A 38 -9.33 13.06 -4.25
CA LYS A 38 -8.10 12.56 -4.85
C LYS A 38 -6.95 12.35 -3.87
N LEU A 39 -7.20 12.43 -2.58
CA LEU A 39 -6.24 12.09 -1.56
C LEU A 39 -6.55 10.68 -1.03
N GLY A 40 -5.59 9.78 -1.13
CA GLY A 40 -5.70 8.44 -0.58
C GLY A 40 -4.95 8.33 0.73
N VAL A 41 -5.56 7.71 1.74
CA VAL A 41 -4.95 7.55 3.06
C VAL A 41 -4.98 6.07 3.45
N GLU A 42 -3.82 5.57 3.86
CA GLU A 42 -3.66 4.22 4.39
C GLU A 42 -3.13 4.30 5.82
N VAL A 43 -3.67 3.48 6.70
CA VAL A 43 -3.19 3.34 8.07
C VAL A 43 -2.66 1.93 8.22
N GLN A 44 -1.37 1.77 8.54
CA GLN A 44 -0.72 0.47 8.56
C GLN A 44 -0.03 0.22 9.89
N PHE A 45 -0.53 -0.74 10.65
CA PHE A 45 0.07 -1.23 11.88
C PHE A 45 0.40 -2.72 11.79
N GLY A 46 0.63 -3.21 10.59
CA GLY A 46 0.91 -4.61 10.33
C GLY A 46 2.35 -4.87 9.90
N LYS A 47 2.53 -5.90 9.09
CA LYS A 47 3.85 -6.33 8.64
C LYS A 47 4.46 -5.36 7.65
N TYR A 48 5.79 -5.35 7.60
CA TYR A 48 6.54 -4.48 6.71
C TYR A 48 6.17 -4.67 5.23
N SER A 49 5.92 -5.91 4.81
CA SER A 49 5.52 -6.17 3.43
C SER A 49 4.25 -5.42 3.02
N PHE A 50 3.31 -5.25 3.94
CA PHE A 50 2.09 -4.48 3.65
C PHE A 50 2.38 -2.99 3.52
N MET A 51 3.28 -2.46 4.33
CA MET A 51 3.69 -1.06 4.22
C MET A 51 4.35 -0.79 2.87
N VAL A 52 5.29 -1.65 2.47
CA VAL A 52 5.96 -1.54 1.17
C VAL A 52 4.95 -1.64 0.03
N TYR A 53 4.05 -2.61 0.10
CA TYR A 53 3.02 -2.79 -0.91
C TYR A 53 2.14 -1.55 -1.05
N ASN A 54 1.67 -1.00 0.06
CA ASN A 54 0.79 0.17 0.03
C ASN A 54 1.45 1.33 -0.70
N ILE A 55 2.68 1.65 -0.38
CA ILE A 55 3.37 2.82 -0.94
C ILE A 55 3.86 2.57 -2.35
N CYS A 56 4.47 1.41 -2.59
CA CYS A 56 5.13 1.14 -3.87
C CYS A 56 4.20 0.56 -4.94
N ALA A 57 3.03 0.07 -4.58
CA ALA A 57 2.12 -0.55 -5.54
C ALA A 57 0.68 -0.03 -5.42
N LYS A 58 0.05 -0.16 -4.27
CA LYS A 58 -1.38 0.15 -4.13
C LYS A 58 -1.67 1.60 -4.49
N MET A 59 -0.89 2.55 -4.02
CA MET A 59 -1.12 3.95 -4.32
C MET A 59 -0.97 4.26 -5.80
N THR A 60 -0.01 3.64 -6.47
CA THR A 60 0.15 3.76 -7.92
C THR A 60 -1.05 3.16 -8.66
N ILE A 61 -1.55 2.00 -8.22
CA ILE A 61 -2.73 1.37 -8.83
C ILE A 61 -3.92 2.30 -8.75
N PHE A 62 -4.22 2.86 -7.58
CA PHE A 62 -5.36 3.76 -7.41
C PHE A 62 -5.16 5.08 -8.16
N ASN A 63 -3.92 5.54 -8.32
CA ASN A 63 -3.62 6.70 -9.14
C ASN A 63 -3.91 6.43 -10.62
N LYS A 64 -3.46 5.30 -11.15
CA LYS A 64 -3.69 4.94 -12.56
C LYS A 64 -5.16 4.73 -12.86
N LEU A 65 -5.95 4.31 -11.88
CA LEU A 65 -7.39 4.16 -12.04
C LEU A 65 -8.16 5.46 -11.82
N GLY A 66 -7.47 6.55 -11.51
CA GLY A 66 -8.07 7.88 -11.40
C GLY A 66 -8.67 8.21 -10.05
N TYR A 67 -8.47 7.39 -9.03
CA TYR A 67 -9.05 7.64 -7.70
C TYR A 67 -8.25 8.62 -6.86
N ILE A 68 -6.92 8.62 -6.99
CA ILE A 68 -6.06 9.48 -6.18
C ILE A 68 -4.96 10.11 -7.03
N ASP A 69 -4.44 11.24 -6.60
CA ASP A 69 -3.23 11.85 -7.16
C ASP A 69 -2.16 12.10 -6.09
N THR A 70 -2.51 11.93 -4.82
CA THR A 70 -1.60 12.10 -3.68
C THR A 70 -1.95 11.05 -2.61
N GLY A 71 -0.95 10.57 -1.88
CA GLY A 71 -1.16 9.57 -0.83
C GLY A 71 -0.58 9.99 0.51
N ILE A 72 -1.17 9.44 1.57
CA ILE A 72 -0.64 9.54 2.93
C ILE A 72 -0.61 8.12 3.50
N GLU A 73 0.55 7.70 3.99
CA GLU A 73 0.70 6.43 4.70
C GLU A 73 1.01 6.73 6.17
N ILE A 74 0.13 6.30 7.06
CA ILE A 74 0.27 6.52 8.51
C ILE A 74 0.79 5.23 9.14
N VAL A 75 1.94 5.31 9.79
CA VAL A 75 2.61 4.15 10.38
C VAL A 75 3.13 4.52 11.77
N PRO A 76 3.35 3.54 12.66
CA PRO A 76 3.93 3.84 13.96
C PRO A 76 5.43 4.11 13.85
N VAL A 77 5.96 4.95 14.72
CA VAL A 77 7.41 5.07 14.89
C VAL A 77 7.92 3.90 15.71
N LYS A 78 9.23 3.64 15.65
CA LYS A 78 9.85 2.51 16.34
C LYS A 78 9.54 2.48 17.83
N LYS A 79 9.59 3.61 18.48
CA LYS A 79 9.30 3.75 19.92
C LYS A 79 7.89 3.25 20.25
N PHE A 80 6.92 3.57 19.40
CA PHE A 80 5.54 3.11 19.59
C PHE A 80 5.45 1.58 19.40
N VAL A 81 6.13 1.05 18.38
CA VAL A 81 6.11 -0.38 18.06
C VAL A 81 6.70 -1.23 19.18
N GLU A 82 7.65 -0.71 19.94
CA GLU A 82 8.23 -1.43 21.08
C GLU A 82 7.17 -1.81 22.13
N GLN A 83 6.02 -1.17 22.11
CA GLN A 83 4.89 -1.45 23.01
C GLN A 83 3.84 -2.35 22.36
N MET A 84 4.09 -2.81 21.14
CA MET A 84 3.18 -3.65 20.37
C MET A 84 3.72 -5.05 20.24
N SER A 85 2.97 -5.93 19.55
CA SER A 85 3.45 -7.28 19.24
C SER A 85 4.62 -7.22 18.26
N THR A 86 5.46 -8.25 18.29
CA THR A 86 6.60 -8.35 17.39
C THR A 86 6.15 -8.43 15.92
N GLY A 87 6.99 -7.93 15.03
CA GLY A 87 6.73 -8.00 13.60
C GLY A 87 5.96 -6.82 13.03
N VAL A 88 5.54 -5.87 13.86
CA VAL A 88 4.90 -4.65 13.36
C VAL A 88 5.96 -3.76 12.72
N SER A 89 5.69 -3.31 11.50
CA SER A 89 6.57 -2.40 10.77
C SER A 89 6.52 -1.00 11.36
N TYR A 90 7.58 -0.23 11.15
CA TYR A 90 7.68 1.10 11.72
C TYR A 90 8.33 2.09 10.75
N PHE A 91 8.10 3.35 10.99
CA PHE A 91 8.49 4.48 10.14
C PHE A 91 9.98 4.46 9.78
N GLU A 92 10.86 4.36 10.77
CA GLU A 92 12.31 4.45 10.56
C GLU A 92 12.84 3.35 9.64
N GLN A 93 12.27 2.16 9.75
CA GLN A 93 12.62 1.01 8.91
C GLN A 93 12.37 1.32 7.43
N PHE A 94 11.20 1.85 7.11
CA PHE A 94 10.83 2.13 5.73
C PHE A 94 11.60 3.33 5.17
N ILE A 95 11.79 4.38 5.97
CA ILE A 95 12.52 5.57 5.54
C ILE A 95 13.97 5.21 5.22
N TRP A 96 14.60 4.37 6.07
CA TRP A 96 15.96 3.91 5.79
C TRP A 96 16.05 3.18 4.45
N ASP A 97 15.11 2.28 4.20
CA ASP A 97 15.10 1.53 2.94
C ASP A 97 14.87 2.46 1.75
N LEU A 98 13.97 3.42 1.84
CA LEU A 98 13.73 4.39 0.77
C LEU A 98 14.97 5.23 0.48
N GLU A 99 15.68 5.66 1.51
CA GLU A 99 16.89 6.44 1.32
C GLU A 99 17.99 5.63 0.64
N GLN A 100 18.10 4.34 0.96
CA GLN A 100 19.11 3.48 0.35
C GLN A 100 18.82 3.16 -1.11
N ARG A 101 17.55 2.88 -1.44
CA ARG A 101 17.17 2.54 -2.81
C ARG A 101 16.92 3.74 -3.70
N GLY A 102 16.69 4.91 -3.12
CA GLY A 102 16.27 6.11 -3.82
C GLY A 102 14.74 6.26 -3.81
N VAL A 103 14.29 7.47 -3.53
CA VAL A 103 12.85 7.76 -3.39
C VAL A 103 12.20 8.12 -4.73
N ALA A 104 12.97 8.24 -5.80
CA ALA A 104 12.48 8.71 -7.10
C ALA A 104 11.54 7.72 -7.79
N ASP A 105 11.47 6.49 -7.32
CA ASP A 105 10.68 5.43 -7.95
C ASP A 105 9.27 5.30 -7.39
N ILE A 106 8.81 6.29 -6.64
CA ILE A 106 7.42 6.37 -6.21
C ILE A 106 6.68 7.25 -7.21
N ASP A 107 5.68 6.69 -7.87
CA ASP A 107 5.03 7.32 -9.04
C ASP A 107 4.18 8.52 -8.69
N ILE A 108 3.74 8.66 -7.43
CA ILE A 108 2.94 9.81 -6.99
C ILE A 108 3.50 10.34 -5.68
N PRO A 109 3.22 11.61 -5.34
CA PRO A 109 3.62 12.14 -4.04
C PRO A 109 2.94 11.36 -2.90
N VAL A 110 3.73 10.84 -1.98
CA VAL A 110 3.24 10.14 -0.79
C VAL A 110 3.91 10.74 0.44
N LEU A 111 3.08 11.22 1.37
CA LEU A 111 3.56 11.65 2.67
C LEU A 111 3.51 10.47 3.63
N ILE A 112 4.63 10.15 4.23
CA ILE A 112 4.71 9.07 5.22
C ILE A 112 4.77 9.70 6.60
N LEU A 113 3.74 9.45 7.40
CA LEU A 113 3.63 10.01 8.75
C LEU A 113 3.90 8.93 9.79
N GLY A 114 4.95 9.16 10.57
CA GLY A 114 5.22 8.33 11.74
C GLY A 114 4.48 8.88 12.94
N ILE A 115 3.69 8.04 13.61
CA ILE A 115 2.96 8.47 14.81
C ILE A 115 3.49 7.77 16.04
N ASP A 116 3.48 8.49 17.17
CA ASP A 116 3.80 7.97 18.49
C ASP A 116 2.54 8.09 19.35
N ARG A 117 2.56 7.49 20.53
CA ARG A 117 1.42 7.62 21.44
C ARG A 117 1.71 8.60 22.55
#